data_81d2ad57d4d32fb1ac92331a1985d17e
#
_entry.id   81d2ad57d4d32fb1ac92331a1985d17e
#
_cell.length_a   1.000
_cell.length_b   1.000
_cell.length_c   1.000
_cell.angle_alpha   90.00
_cell.angle_beta   90.00
_cell.angle_gamma   90.00
#
_symmetry.space_group_name_H-M   'P 1'
#
loop_
_entity.id
_entity.type
_entity.pdbx_description
1 polymer ?
#
loop_
_entity_poly.entity_id
_entity_poly.type
_entity_poly.pdbx_seq_one_letter_code
_entity_poly.pdbx_strand_id
1 'polypeptide(L)'
;YSEKISLRYNKINILENIDIEIKKGEILSILGPNGAGKSSLLNILSGSIVSHEGNVFYDEENINNISIQKRAFIRSVMSQSQSVVFDFSVRDIVEMGWLDKGDYRYSNNINKAIIGVLEECEIKYLENRKFNTLSGGEQRRVHFARSLIQLWRESNTDDPRYLMLDEPTANLDLSHQIK
;
A
#
# COMPACT_ATOMS: atom_id res chain seq x y z
N TYR A 1 7.86 3.02 -13.64
CA TYR A 1 8.42 4.37 -13.76
C TYR A 1 7.33 5.41 -14.04
N SER A 2 7.67 6.67 -13.91
CA SER A 2 6.81 7.78 -14.33
C SER A 2 7.59 8.80 -15.14
N GLU A 3 6.89 9.51 -16.01
CA GLU A 3 7.47 10.51 -16.91
C GLU A 3 6.67 11.81 -16.83
N LYS A 4 7.37 12.90 -16.50
CA LYS A 4 6.88 14.30 -16.51
C LYS A 4 5.56 14.51 -15.77
N ILE A 5 5.41 13.84 -14.62
CA ILE A 5 4.21 13.98 -13.80
C ILE A 5 4.04 15.42 -13.33
N SER A 6 2.90 16.02 -13.67
CA SER A 6 2.50 17.34 -13.17
C SER A 6 1.08 17.30 -12.63
N LEU A 7 0.86 17.99 -11.50
CA LEU A 7 -0.43 18.11 -10.86
C LEU A 7 -0.68 19.55 -10.41
N ARG A 8 -1.87 20.07 -10.69
CA ARG A 8 -2.30 21.42 -10.29
C ARG A 8 -3.62 21.36 -9.54
N TYR A 9 -3.77 22.19 -8.53
CA TYR A 9 -5.06 22.46 -7.88
C TYR A 9 -5.29 23.97 -7.88
N ASN A 10 -6.41 24.43 -8.43
CA ASN A 10 -6.79 25.84 -8.43
C ASN A 10 -5.65 26.79 -8.88
N LYS A 11 -4.95 26.48 -9.97
CA LYS A 11 -3.79 27.19 -10.52
C LYS A 11 -2.50 27.10 -9.68
N ILE A 12 -2.46 26.34 -8.60
CA ILE A 12 -1.25 26.09 -7.82
C ILE A 12 -0.63 24.78 -8.31
N ASN A 13 0.62 24.81 -8.71
CA ASN A 13 1.38 23.62 -9.05
C ASN A 13 1.72 22.87 -7.74
N ILE A 14 1.23 21.65 -7.62
CA ILE A 14 1.55 20.74 -6.50
C ILE A 14 2.75 19.86 -6.87
N LEU A 15 2.78 19.40 -8.10
CA LEU A 15 3.87 18.63 -8.69
C LEU A 15 4.19 19.21 -10.05
N GLU A 16 5.45 19.25 -10.40
CA GLU A 16 5.90 19.81 -11.66
C GLU A 16 7.03 18.98 -12.26
N ASN A 17 6.74 18.35 -13.41
CA ASN A 17 7.71 17.64 -14.22
C ASN A 17 8.53 16.58 -13.46
N ILE A 18 7.84 15.71 -12.69
CA ILE A 18 8.47 14.68 -11.85
C ILE A 18 8.67 13.39 -12.66
N ASP A 19 9.92 12.97 -12.74
CA ASP A 19 10.34 11.68 -13.29
C ASP A 19 10.80 10.76 -12.16
N ILE A 20 10.32 9.51 -12.16
CA ILE A 20 10.70 8.49 -11.17
C ILE A 20 10.93 7.16 -11.87
N GLU A 21 12.02 6.50 -11.52
CA GLU A 21 12.27 5.12 -11.89
C GLU A 21 12.51 4.29 -10.63
N ILE A 22 11.89 3.12 -10.53
CA ILE A 22 12.07 2.17 -9.43
C ILE A 22 12.26 0.79 -10.04
N LYS A 23 13.38 0.15 -9.71
CA LYS A 23 13.69 -1.20 -10.20
C LYS A 23 13.10 -2.27 -9.30
N LYS A 24 12.95 -3.48 -9.83
CA LYS A 24 12.52 -4.65 -9.05
C LYS A 24 13.46 -4.85 -7.85
N GLY A 25 12.87 -5.00 -6.65
CA GLY A 25 13.61 -5.18 -5.40
C GLY A 25 14.13 -3.88 -4.76
N GLU A 26 13.86 -2.71 -5.36
CA GLU A 26 14.24 -1.43 -4.77
C GLU A 26 13.14 -0.87 -3.84
N ILE A 27 13.60 -0.14 -2.83
CA ILE A 27 12.77 0.71 -1.97
C ILE A 27 13.10 2.15 -2.28
N LEU A 28 12.11 2.91 -2.75
CA LEU A 28 12.22 4.34 -2.94
C LEU A 28 11.58 5.08 -1.78
N SER A 29 12.34 5.94 -1.10
CA SER A 29 11.83 6.83 -0.05
C SER A 29 11.66 8.25 -0.58
N ILE A 30 10.44 8.79 -0.45
CA ILE A 30 10.11 10.16 -0.85
C ILE A 30 10.11 11.02 0.42
N LEU A 31 11.10 11.90 0.54
CA LEU A 31 11.27 12.78 1.70
C LEU A 31 10.95 14.24 1.35
N GLY A 32 10.48 14.99 2.34
CA GLY A 32 10.17 16.41 2.18
C GLY A 32 9.22 16.94 3.27
N PRO A 33 9.06 18.25 3.39
CA PRO A 33 8.18 18.87 4.39
C PRO A 33 6.70 18.51 4.16
N ASN A 34 5.86 18.81 5.16
CA ASN A 34 4.42 18.68 5.02
C ASN A 34 3.93 19.65 3.93
N GLY A 35 2.98 19.19 3.11
CA GLY A 35 2.48 19.99 1.99
C GLY A 35 3.33 19.96 0.72
N ALA A 36 4.48 19.27 0.70
CA ALA A 36 5.35 19.18 -0.49
C ALA A 36 4.79 18.28 -1.62
N GLY A 37 3.58 17.76 -1.50
CA GLY A 37 2.95 16.93 -2.55
C GLY A 37 3.26 15.44 -2.50
N LYS A 38 3.92 14.93 -1.43
CA LYS A 38 4.30 13.51 -1.31
C LYS A 38 3.11 12.55 -1.47
N SER A 39 2.04 12.77 -0.71
CA SER A 39 0.82 11.93 -0.81
C SER A 39 0.12 12.10 -2.17
N SER A 40 0.17 13.31 -2.76
CA SER A 40 -0.35 13.55 -4.11
C SER A 40 0.41 12.73 -5.15
N LEU A 41 1.74 12.73 -5.07
CA LEU A 41 2.59 11.92 -5.93
C LEU A 41 2.32 10.42 -5.75
N LEU A 42 2.23 9.94 -4.51
CA LEU A 42 1.88 8.55 -4.21
C LEU A 42 0.52 8.17 -4.80
N ASN A 43 -0.48 9.06 -4.69
CA ASN A 43 -1.81 8.85 -5.26
C ASN A 43 -1.79 8.79 -6.80
N ILE A 44 -0.94 9.58 -7.46
CA ILE A 44 -0.76 9.48 -8.92
C ILE A 44 -0.05 8.17 -9.28
N LEU A 45 1.07 7.87 -8.62
CA LEU A 45 1.81 6.62 -8.85
C LEU A 45 0.93 5.39 -8.63
N SER A 46 0.01 5.47 -7.68
CA SER A 46 -0.95 4.40 -7.43
C SER A 46 -2.12 4.36 -8.42
N GLY A 47 -2.31 5.40 -9.24
CA GLY A 47 -3.47 5.53 -10.14
C GLY A 47 -4.78 5.82 -9.41
N SER A 48 -4.73 6.34 -8.19
CA SER A 48 -5.89 6.83 -7.44
C SER A 48 -6.31 8.24 -7.92
N ILE A 49 -5.34 9.01 -8.41
CA ILE A 49 -5.53 10.33 -9.03
C ILE A 49 -4.85 10.31 -10.40
N VAL A 50 -5.50 10.92 -11.38
CA VAL A 50 -4.91 11.12 -12.71
C VAL A 50 -4.08 12.41 -12.69
N SER A 51 -2.85 12.36 -13.18
CA SER A 51 -2.01 13.54 -13.38
C SER A 51 -2.59 14.44 -14.47
N HIS A 52 -2.32 15.74 -14.42
CA HIS A 52 -2.69 16.67 -15.49
C HIS A 52 -1.80 16.49 -16.72
N GLU A 53 -0.52 16.18 -16.49
CA GLU A 53 0.48 15.91 -17.52
C GLU A 53 1.34 14.73 -17.08
N GLY A 54 1.94 14.04 -18.05
CA GLY A 54 2.80 12.90 -17.81
C GLY A 54 2.06 11.58 -17.66
N ASN A 55 2.81 10.50 -17.53
CA ASN A 55 2.29 9.14 -17.46
C ASN A 55 2.98 8.32 -16.37
N VAL A 56 2.27 7.32 -15.86
CA VAL A 56 2.81 6.30 -14.95
C VAL A 56 2.76 4.96 -15.64
N PHE A 57 3.82 4.18 -15.50
CA PHE A 57 3.94 2.85 -16.07
C PHE A 57 4.28 1.83 -14.99
N TYR A 58 3.59 0.71 -15.01
CA TYR A 58 3.93 -0.48 -14.23
C TYR A 58 4.56 -1.49 -15.19
N ASP A 59 5.84 -1.74 -14.99
CA ASP A 59 6.71 -2.31 -16.01
C ASP A 59 6.60 -1.48 -17.31
N GLU A 60 6.15 -1.99 -18.41
CA GLU A 60 6.00 -1.22 -19.66
C GLU A 60 4.54 -0.83 -19.97
N GLU A 61 3.60 -1.18 -19.08
CA GLU A 61 2.18 -0.93 -19.28
C GLU A 61 1.72 0.37 -18.60
N ASN A 62 1.15 1.30 -19.37
CA ASN A 62 0.58 2.53 -18.82
C ASN A 62 -0.53 2.19 -17.82
N ILE A 63 -0.47 2.76 -16.60
CA ILE A 63 -1.40 2.45 -15.51
C ILE A 63 -2.87 2.70 -15.90
N ASN A 64 -3.14 3.63 -16.80
CA ASN A 64 -4.50 3.93 -17.27
C ASN A 64 -5.08 2.81 -18.13
N ASN A 65 -4.24 1.96 -18.73
CA ASN A 65 -4.64 0.81 -19.52
C ASN A 65 -4.84 -0.45 -18.68
N ILE A 66 -4.32 -0.46 -17.44
CA ILE A 66 -4.45 -1.58 -16.53
C ILE A 66 -5.83 -1.52 -15.87
N SER A 67 -6.62 -2.58 -15.97
CA SER A 67 -7.93 -2.65 -15.31
C SER A 67 -7.81 -2.47 -13.78
N ILE A 68 -8.85 -1.93 -13.15
CA ILE A 68 -8.89 -1.73 -11.69
C ILE A 68 -8.65 -3.07 -10.96
N GLN A 69 -9.22 -4.16 -11.46
CA GLN A 69 -9.04 -5.50 -10.91
C GLN A 69 -7.57 -5.93 -10.97
N LYS A 70 -6.93 -5.85 -12.16
CA LYS A 70 -5.52 -6.19 -12.32
C LYS A 70 -4.63 -5.32 -11.43
N ARG A 71 -4.90 -3.99 -11.37
CA ARG A 71 -4.17 -3.09 -10.46
C ARG A 71 -4.29 -3.52 -9.00
N ALA A 72 -5.49 -3.89 -8.54
CA ALA A 72 -5.70 -4.32 -7.16
C ALA A 72 -4.89 -5.58 -6.78
N PHE A 73 -4.60 -6.47 -7.74
CA PHE A 73 -3.77 -7.65 -7.50
C PHE A 73 -2.28 -7.36 -7.44
N ILE A 74 -1.79 -6.42 -8.25
CA ILE A 74 -0.35 -6.14 -8.35
C ILE A 74 0.10 -4.99 -7.45
N ARG A 75 -0.84 -4.19 -6.91
CA ARG A 75 -0.55 -3.00 -6.13
C ARG A 75 -1.38 -2.92 -4.86
N SER A 76 -0.73 -2.62 -3.73
CA SER A 76 -1.38 -2.26 -2.48
C SER A 76 -0.94 -0.88 -2.02
N VAL A 77 -1.87 -0.13 -1.40
CA VAL A 77 -1.61 1.21 -0.88
C VAL A 77 -2.04 1.29 0.57
N MET A 78 -1.11 1.64 1.45
CA MET A 78 -1.39 2.00 2.84
C MET A 78 -1.45 3.53 2.94
N SER A 79 -2.65 4.09 3.12
CA SER A 79 -2.84 5.51 3.31
C SER A 79 -2.57 5.95 4.75
N GLN A 80 -2.25 7.24 4.94
CA GLN A 80 -1.89 7.83 6.22
C GLN A 80 -2.96 7.64 7.31
N SER A 81 -4.24 7.82 6.98
CA SER A 81 -5.35 7.71 7.92
C SER A 81 -6.31 6.60 7.51
N GLN A 82 -6.53 5.65 8.40
CA GLN A 82 -7.52 4.59 8.26
C GLN A 82 -8.26 4.44 9.59
N SER A 83 -9.49 4.92 9.65
CA SER A 83 -10.34 4.76 10.84
C SER A 83 -11.18 3.49 10.73
N VAL A 84 -11.20 2.69 11.79
CA VAL A 84 -12.07 1.52 11.92
C VAL A 84 -13.11 1.85 12.97
N VAL A 85 -14.37 1.96 12.55
CA VAL A 85 -15.48 2.40 13.42
C VAL A 85 -16.08 1.23 14.21
N PHE A 86 -16.04 0.02 13.66
CA PHE A 86 -16.65 -1.17 14.26
C PHE A 86 -15.63 -2.01 15.05
N ASP A 87 -16.15 -2.84 15.95
CA ASP A 87 -15.38 -3.73 16.83
C ASP A 87 -14.88 -5.00 16.12
N PHE A 88 -14.12 -4.82 15.07
CA PHE A 88 -13.46 -5.92 14.37
C PHE A 88 -12.27 -6.47 15.16
N SER A 89 -12.00 -7.77 15.03
CA SER A 89 -10.74 -8.36 15.47
C SER A 89 -9.59 -7.97 14.52
N VAL A 90 -8.35 -8.12 14.97
CA VAL A 90 -7.16 -7.96 14.12
C VAL A 90 -7.26 -8.87 12.88
N ARG A 91 -7.68 -10.12 13.09
CA ARG A 91 -7.91 -11.07 12.00
C ARG A 91 -8.88 -10.53 10.96
N ASP A 92 -10.04 -10.03 11.39
CA ASP A 92 -11.07 -9.49 10.48
C ASP A 92 -10.52 -8.34 9.64
N ILE A 93 -9.76 -7.42 10.26
CA ILE A 93 -9.15 -6.27 9.56
C ILE A 93 -8.14 -6.75 8.50
N VAL A 94 -7.28 -7.71 8.85
CA VAL A 94 -6.29 -8.23 7.90
C VAL A 94 -6.99 -8.96 6.76
N GLU A 95 -8.01 -9.77 7.06
CA GLU A 95 -8.81 -10.50 6.07
C GLU A 95 -9.48 -9.58 5.04
N MET A 96 -9.89 -8.36 5.43
CA MET A 96 -10.42 -7.36 4.48
C MET A 96 -9.44 -6.96 3.38
N GLY A 97 -8.14 -7.19 3.57
CA GLY A 97 -7.13 -6.99 2.52
C GLY A 97 -7.07 -8.13 1.50
N TRP A 98 -7.69 -9.27 1.81
CA TRP A 98 -7.70 -10.41 0.90
C TRP A 98 -8.63 -10.16 -0.28
N LEU A 99 -8.07 -10.21 -1.48
CA LEU A 99 -8.85 -10.07 -2.71
C LEU A 99 -9.26 -11.44 -3.21
N ASP A 100 -10.55 -11.72 -3.13
CA ASP A 100 -11.17 -12.90 -3.71
C ASP A 100 -11.86 -12.55 -5.03
N LYS A 101 -11.17 -12.70 -6.14
CA LYS A 101 -11.73 -12.38 -7.46
C LYS A 101 -11.33 -13.40 -8.52
N GLY A 102 -12.05 -14.52 -8.56
CA GLY A 102 -12.05 -15.44 -9.70
C GLY A 102 -10.65 -15.87 -10.16
N ASP A 103 -10.40 -15.74 -11.46
CA ASP A 103 -9.19 -16.24 -12.12
C ASP A 103 -7.87 -15.55 -11.72
N TYR A 104 -7.94 -14.43 -10.98
CA TYR A 104 -6.77 -13.71 -10.47
C TYR A 104 -6.31 -14.16 -9.08
N ARG A 105 -6.81 -15.28 -8.60
CA ARG A 105 -6.44 -15.79 -7.29
C ARG A 105 -5.15 -16.58 -7.36
N TYR A 106 -4.12 -16.15 -6.64
CA TYR A 106 -2.84 -16.85 -6.55
C TYR A 106 -2.81 -17.94 -5.47
N SER A 107 -3.79 -17.99 -4.60
CA SER A 107 -3.93 -19.00 -3.56
C SER A 107 -5.37 -19.13 -3.07
N ASN A 108 -5.79 -20.35 -2.78
CA ASN A 108 -7.06 -20.64 -2.12
C ASN A 108 -6.93 -20.71 -0.58
N ASN A 109 -5.72 -20.50 -0.03
CA ASN A 109 -5.45 -20.68 1.39
C ASN A 109 -5.32 -19.35 2.12
N ILE A 110 -6.46 -18.67 2.31
CA ILE A 110 -6.53 -17.40 3.06
C ILE A 110 -5.99 -17.55 4.49
N ASN A 111 -6.21 -18.67 5.16
CA ASN A 111 -5.72 -18.87 6.52
C ASN A 111 -4.20 -18.87 6.58
N LYS A 112 -3.53 -19.51 5.61
CA LYS A 112 -2.07 -19.49 5.51
C LYS A 112 -1.55 -18.08 5.25
N ALA A 113 -2.23 -17.32 4.38
CA ALA A 113 -1.89 -15.94 4.08
C ALA A 113 -2.02 -15.04 5.33
N ILE A 114 -3.15 -15.14 6.05
CA ILE A 114 -3.37 -14.35 7.28
C ILE A 114 -2.30 -14.67 8.32
N ILE A 115 -2.05 -15.94 8.60
CA ILE A 115 -1.04 -16.36 9.57
C ILE A 115 0.34 -15.80 9.17
N GLY A 116 0.74 -15.97 7.91
CA GLY A 116 2.02 -15.50 7.41
C GLY A 116 2.22 -14.00 7.58
N VAL A 117 1.25 -13.18 7.19
CA VAL A 117 1.40 -11.70 7.34
C VAL A 117 1.33 -11.25 8.80
N LEU A 118 0.56 -11.94 9.67
CA LEU A 118 0.52 -11.63 11.09
C LEU A 118 1.85 -11.95 11.78
N GLU A 119 2.52 -13.01 11.39
CA GLU A 119 3.86 -13.39 11.88
C GLU A 119 4.92 -12.40 11.37
N GLU A 120 4.90 -12.09 10.07
CA GLU A 120 5.84 -11.13 9.46
C GLU A 120 5.73 -9.72 10.06
N CYS A 121 4.52 -9.31 10.44
CA CYS A 121 4.28 -8.03 11.11
C CYS A 121 4.47 -8.08 12.64
N GLU A 122 4.87 -9.22 13.22
CA GLU A 122 5.04 -9.42 14.67
C GLU A 122 3.78 -9.11 15.49
N ILE A 123 2.58 -9.45 14.96
CA ILE A 123 1.27 -9.18 15.60
C ILE A 123 0.38 -10.41 15.73
N LYS A 124 0.93 -11.61 15.54
CA LYS A 124 0.16 -12.87 15.64
C LYS A 124 -0.52 -13.03 17.00
N TYR A 125 0.11 -12.60 18.09
CA TYR A 125 -0.45 -12.64 19.43
C TYR A 125 -1.67 -11.76 19.63
N LEU A 126 -1.93 -10.83 18.70
CA LEU A 126 -3.08 -9.91 18.70
C LEU A 126 -4.25 -10.41 17.85
N GLU A 127 -4.13 -11.53 17.14
CA GLU A 127 -5.05 -12.00 16.11
C GLU A 127 -6.54 -11.88 16.50
N ASN A 128 -6.87 -12.29 17.73
CA ASN A 128 -8.24 -12.30 18.24
C ASN A 128 -8.61 -11.04 19.07
N ARG A 129 -7.68 -10.10 19.25
CA ARG A 129 -7.96 -8.86 19.98
C ARG A 129 -8.78 -7.90 19.14
N LYS A 130 -9.60 -7.09 19.82
CA LYS A 130 -10.35 -6.01 19.15
C LYS A 130 -9.41 -4.89 18.74
N PHE A 131 -9.50 -4.46 17.47
CA PHE A 131 -8.64 -3.44 16.88
C PHE A 131 -8.63 -2.13 17.68
N ASN A 132 -9.82 -1.68 18.14
CA ASN A 132 -9.96 -0.44 18.90
C ASN A 132 -9.32 -0.46 20.30
N THR A 133 -8.87 -1.63 20.78
CA THR A 133 -8.16 -1.79 22.07
C THR A 133 -6.64 -1.78 21.91
N LEU A 134 -6.14 -1.64 20.70
CA LEU A 134 -4.71 -1.68 20.38
C LEU A 134 -4.09 -0.28 20.55
N SER A 135 -2.80 -0.26 20.84
CA SER A 135 -1.99 0.96 20.75
C SER A 135 -1.90 1.45 19.30
N GLY A 136 -1.60 2.73 19.09
CA GLY A 136 -1.46 3.30 17.75
C GLY A 136 -0.42 2.58 16.88
N GLY A 137 0.69 2.13 17.47
CA GLY A 137 1.72 1.35 16.79
C GLY A 137 1.22 -0.05 16.38
N GLU A 138 0.48 -0.73 17.27
CA GLU A 138 -0.13 -2.02 16.96
C GLU A 138 -1.18 -1.89 15.85
N GLN A 139 -2.04 -0.87 15.92
CA GLN A 139 -3.03 -0.58 14.87
C GLN A 139 -2.35 -0.35 13.52
N ARG A 140 -1.22 0.37 13.51
CA ARG A 140 -0.46 0.61 12.29
C ARG A 140 0.11 -0.67 11.69
N ARG A 141 0.67 -1.57 12.53
CA ARG A 141 1.12 -2.88 12.06
C ARG A 141 -0.02 -3.73 11.52
N VAL A 142 -1.22 -3.64 12.08
CA VAL A 142 -2.42 -4.31 11.53
C VAL A 142 -2.78 -3.78 10.15
N HIS A 143 -2.77 -2.46 9.94
CA HIS A 143 -3.00 -1.87 8.62
C HIS A 143 -1.92 -2.22 7.61
N PHE A 144 -0.67 -2.33 8.07
CA PHE A 144 0.43 -2.80 7.23
C PHE A 144 0.22 -4.25 6.82
N ALA A 145 -0.11 -5.15 7.76
CA ALA A 145 -0.45 -6.55 7.49
C ALA A 145 -1.63 -6.68 6.51
N ARG A 146 -2.67 -5.83 6.65
CA ARG A 146 -3.78 -5.74 5.70
C ARG A 146 -3.31 -5.35 4.29
N SER A 147 -2.33 -4.47 4.18
CA SER A 147 -1.76 -4.09 2.88
C SER A 147 -0.89 -5.20 2.28
N LEU A 148 -0.16 -5.92 3.11
CA LEU A 148 0.68 -7.05 2.68
C LEU A 148 -0.14 -8.24 2.19
N ILE A 149 -1.24 -8.59 2.87
CA ILE A 149 -2.06 -9.74 2.47
C ILE A 149 -2.70 -9.54 1.09
N GLN A 150 -2.96 -8.30 0.68
CA GLN A 150 -3.44 -7.99 -0.66
C GLN A 150 -2.45 -8.44 -1.75
N LEU A 151 -1.16 -8.38 -1.45
CA LEU A 151 -0.08 -8.77 -2.35
C LEU A 151 0.46 -10.19 -2.09
N TRP A 152 -0.13 -10.89 -1.15
CA TRP A 152 0.35 -12.21 -0.76
C TRP A 152 0.22 -13.23 -1.90
N ARG A 153 1.25 -14.07 -2.05
CA ARG A 153 1.33 -15.15 -3.04
C ARG A 153 1.86 -16.41 -2.36
N GLU A 154 1.31 -17.55 -2.72
CA GLU A 154 1.74 -18.83 -2.16
C GLU A 154 3.10 -19.30 -2.72
N SER A 155 3.43 -18.91 -3.91
CA SER A 155 4.69 -19.22 -4.57
C SER A 155 5.37 -17.94 -5.07
N ASN A 156 6.69 -17.98 -5.22
CA ASN A 156 7.43 -16.91 -5.89
C ASN A 156 7.06 -16.91 -7.38
N THR A 157 6.05 -16.13 -7.71
CA THR A 157 5.73 -15.78 -9.09
C THR A 157 6.57 -14.57 -9.49
N ASP A 158 6.90 -14.45 -10.77
CA ASP A 158 7.57 -13.25 -11.30
C ASP A 158 6.61 -12.06 -11.51
N ASP A 159 5.34 -12.24 -11.13
CA ASP A 159 4.35 -11.19 -11.23
C ASP A 159 4.77 -9.97 -10.39
N PRO A 160 4.65 -8.78 -10.96
CA PRO A 160 5.03 -7.55 -10.26
C PRO A 160 4.14 -7.33 -9.03
N ARG A 161 4.76 -6.80 -7.96
CA ARG A 161 4.08 -6.42 -6.72
C ARG A 161 4.59 -5.07 -6.26
N TYR A 162 3.68 -4.12 -6.13
CA TYR A 162 4.00 -2.74 -5.73
C TYR A 162 3.32 -2.43 -4.40
N LEU A 163 4.12 -2.19 -3.37
CA LEU A 163 3.62 -1.72 -2.08
C LEU A 163 3.94 -0.23 -1.94
N MET A 164 2.90 0.56 -1.70
CA MET A 164 3.00 2.01 -1.53
C MET A 164 2.54 2.38 -0.14
N LEU A 165 3.40 3.11 0.59
CA LEU A 165 3.17 3.44 2.00
C LEU A 165 3.21 4.96 2.17
N ASP A 166 2.13 5.55 2.68
CA ASP A 166 2.07 6.96 3.04
C ASP A 166 2.29 7.12 4.54
N GLU A 167 3.44 7.67 4.93
CA GLU A 167 3.88 7.85 6.31
C GLU A 167 3.80 6.57 7.17
N PRO A 168 4.43 5.46 6.77
CA PRO A 168 4.28 4.16 7.45
C PRO A 168 4.78 4.16 8.90
N THR A 169 5.66 5.09 9.25
CA THR A 169 6.28 5.18 10.59
C THR A 169 5.66 6.24 11.50
N ALA A 170 4.65 6.99 11.04
CA ALA A 170 3.98 7.96 11.89
C ALA A 170 3.39 7.26 13.13
N ASN A 171 3.64 7.83 14.34
CA ASN A 171 3.22 7.28 15.63
C ASN A 171 3.84 5.92 16.03
N LEU A 172 4.92 5.49 15.38
CA LEU A 172 5.74 4.37 15.88
C LEU A 172 6.81 4.90 16.83
N ASP A 173 7.07 4.17 17.91
CA ASP A 173 8.21 4.44 18.78
C ASP A 173 9.51 4.30 17.99
N LEU A 174 10.50 5.16 18.29
CA LEU A 174 11.81 5.18 17.62
C LEU A 174 12.47 3.80 17.54
N SER A 175 12.27 2.95 18.54
CA SER A 175 12.79 1.58 18.59
C SER A 175 12.23 0.65 17.49
N HIS A 176 11.06 0.96 16.92
CA HIS A 176 10.42 0.20 15.85
C HIS A 176 10.66 0.81 14.46
N GLN A 177 11.23 2.03 14.39
CA GLN A 177 11.54 2.68 13.11
C GLN A 177 12.88 2.21 12.51
N ILE A 178 13.75 1.57 13.30
CA ILE A 178 15.14 1.22 12.92
C ILE A 178 15.27 -0.27 12.52
N LYS A 179 14.22 -1.06 12.65
CA LYS A 179 14.17 -2.43 12.12
C LYS A 179 13.58 -2.42 10.71
#